data_48046d25c128e54f485725a839a4d2d9
#
_entry.id   48046d25c128e54f485725a839a4d2d9
#
_cell.length_a   1.000
_cell.length_b   1.000
_cell.length_c   1.000
_cell.angle_alpha   90.00
_cell.angle_beta   90.00
_cell.angle_gamma   90.00
#
_symmetry.space_group_name_H-M   'P 1'
#
loop_
_entity.id
_entity.type
_entity.pdbx_description
1 polymer ?
#
loop_
_entity_poly.entity_id
_entity_poly.type
_entity_poly.pdbx_seq_one_letter_code
_entity_poly.pdbx_strand_id
1 'polypeptide(L)' 'MTRAQLFALTLIAAVLVVGTVAYGVLRIYAA' A
#
# COMPACT_ATOMS: atom_id res chain seq x y z
N MET A 1 7.47 12.13 17.45
CA MET A 1 7.77 11.42 16.20
C MET A 1 8.69 12.25 15.32
N THR A 2 9.70 11.63 14.79
CA THR A 2 10.62 12.31 13.88
C THR A 2 10.02 12.32 12.47
N ARG A 3 10.52 13.24 11.63
CA ARG A 3 10.09 13.31 10.23
C ARG A 3 10.33 12.01 9.49
N ALA A 4 11.45 11.34 9.79
CA ALA A 4 11.77 10.06 9.19
C ALA A 4 10.73 8.99 9.54
N GLN A 5 10.23 8.98 10.78
CA GLN A 5 9.18 8.04 11.18
C GLN A 5 7.87 8.31 10.47
N LEU A 6 7.49 9.58 10.34
CA LEU A 6 6.28 9.93 9.60
C LEU A 6 6.38 9.49 8.14
N PHE A 7 7.54 9.71 7.53
CA PHE A 7 7.78 9.30 6.16
C PHE A 7 7.69 7.78 6.00
N ALA A 8 8.30 7.04 6.92
CA ALA A 8 8.26 5.58 6.90
C ALA A 8 6.84 5.05 7.04
N LEU A 9 6.06 5.60 7.97
CA LEU A 9 4.66 5.21 8.16
C LEU A 9 3.83 5.49 6.91
N THR A 10 4.04 6.62 6.27
CA THR A 10 3.35 6.97 5.04
C THR A 10 3.68 5.99 3.92
N LEU A 11 4.94 5.60 3.78
CA LEU A 11 5.36 4.63 2.78
C LEU A 11 4.72 3.27 3.02
N ILE A 12 4.72 2.80 4.26
CA ILE A 12 4.11 1.52 4.60
C ILE A 12 2.62 1.54 4.29
N ALA A 13 1.92 2.60 4.68
CA ALA A 13 0.49 2.75 4.41
C ALA A 13 0.21 2.77 2.90
N ALA A 14 1.02 3.50 2.14
CA ALA A 14 0.88 3.56 0.69
C ALA A 14 1.06 2.19 0.04
N VAL A 15 2.08 1.45 0.45
CA VAL A 15 2.34 0.10 -0.07
C VAL A 15 1.18 -0.84 0.25
N LEU A 16 0.65 -0.77 1.46
CA LEU A 16 -0.48 -1.60 1.86
C LEU A 16 -1.72 -1.30 1.01
N VAL A 17 -2.04 -0.02 0.83
CA VAL A 17 -3.21 0.39 0.04
C VAL A 17 -3.04 -0.04 -1.41
N VAL A 18 -1.91 0.27 -2.01
CA VAL A 18 -1.63 -0.08 -3.41
C VAL A 18 -1.62 -1.60 -3.59
N GLY A 19 -0.99 -2.32 -2.68
CA GLY A 19 -0.97 -3.78 -2.72
C GLY A 19 -2.36 -4.39 -2.64
N THR A 20 -3.21 -3.88 -1.77
CA THR A 20 -4.59 -4.37 -1.62
C THR A 20 -5.40 -4.10 -2.89
N VAL A 21 -5.29 -2.90 -3.43
CA VAL A 21 -6.00 -2.53 -4.67
C VAL A 21 -5.50 -3.38 -5.84
N ALA A 22 -4.20 -3.51 -5.98
CA ALA A 22 -3.60 -4.32 -7.05
C ALA A 22 -4.06 -5.78 -6.96
N TYR A 23 -4.07 -6.34 -5.76
CA TYR A 23 -4.53 -7.70 -5.54
C TYR A 23 -5.98 -7.87 -5.95
N GLY A 24 -6.84 -6.94 -5.54
CA GLY A 24 -8.25 -6.97 -5.89
C GLY A 24 -8.48 -6.89 -7.40
N VAL A 25 -7.76 -6.00 -8.07
CA VAL A 25 -7.86 -5.83 -9.52
C VAL A 25 -7.39 -7.08 -10.24
N LEU A 26 -6.27 -7.66 -9.83
CA LEU A 26 -5.75 -8.89 -10.43
C LEU A 26 -6.73 -10.05 -10.26
N ARG A 27 -7.40 -10.14 -9.11
CA ARG A 27 -8.40 -11.19 -8.91
C ARG A 27 -9.56 -11.07 -9.90
N ILE A 28 -9.98 -9.86 -10.18
CA ILE A 28 -11.08 -9.62 -11.12
C ILE A 28 -10.66 -10.01 -12.54
N TYR A 29 -9.43 -9.63 -12.94
CA TYR A 29 -8.97 -9.88 -14.29
C TYR A 29 -8.47 -11.31 -14.52
N ALA A 30 -7.90 -11.92 -13.49
CA ALA A 30 -7.29 -13.25 -13.61
C ALA A 30 -8.22 -14.38 -13.17
N ALA A 31 -9.36 -14.06 -12.55
CA ALA A 31 -10.31 -15.08 -12.08
C ALA A 31 -11.15 -15.66 -13.20
#